data_c7b2a8f6f5631c4b74b47e98f7034ba4
#
_entry.id   c7b2a8f6f5631c4b74b47e98f7034ba4
#
_cell.length_a   1.000
_cell.length_b   1.000
_cell.length_c   1.000
_cell.angle_alpha   90.00
_cell.angle_beta   90.00
_cell.angle_gamma   90.00
#
_symmetry.space_group_name_H-M   'P 1'
#
loop_
_entity.id
_entity.type
_entity.pdbx_description
1 polymer ?
#
loop_
_entity_poly.entity_id
_entity_poly.type
_entity_poly.pdbx_seq_one_letter_code
_entity_poly.pdbx_strand_id
1 'polypeptide(L)'
;MLISTAIMALDYLLLAVANNIWLFLLARIITGVTSATHSTALAYIADITPEGGRAARFGLIGACFGVGFVLGPAVGELLANLSLQAPFYAAMALAGANFVFGYFVLPESLPAVERRPFDLTRANPLSALNALARMPGLRSPLLVFLIMAIAMNVYATIWAYYGITAFGWSSGTVGLSLAIYGVSFAIGQALLVAPALRILGEDRTVWLGMIFDIVSLVLLGVLTSGLAVLILIPFTALGGVVTPALQAIMSREVNANAQGELQGVLASLNAIAMILSPLVMTWVFARFTTNPDQIFLPGAPFLLAAALMTVAVILYLARSKSRSARPA
;
A
#
# COMPACT_ATOMS: atom_id res chain seq x y z
N MET A 1 4.29 15.27 -13.34
CA MET A 1 3.35 14.27 -13.88
C MET A 1 3.80 13.73 -15.23
N LEU A 2 3.95 14.58 -16.29
CA LEU A 2 4.35 14.13 -17.63
C LEU A 2 5.67 13.36 -17.68
N ILE A 3 6.70 13.85 -16.97
CA ILE A 3 7.99 13.16 -16.89
C ILE A 3 7.84 11.76 -16.31
N SER A 4 7.07 11.62 -15.22
CA SER A 4 6.84 10.31 -14.58
C SER A 4 6.09 9.34 -15.47
N THR A 5 5.09 9.79 -16.24
CA THR A 5 4.34 8.92 -17.18
C THR A 5 5.18 8.54 -18.40
N ALA A 6 6.02 9.44 -18.92
CA ALA A 6 6.96 9.13 -20.00
C ALA A 6 7.99 8.07 -19.56
N ILE A 7 8.59 8.25 -18.36
CA ILE A 7 9.56 7.30 -17.82
C ILE A 7 8.88 5.96 -17.50
N MET A 8 7.63 5.96 -17.05
CA MET A 8 6.86 4.73 -16.82
C MET A 8 6.63 3.97 -18.14
N ALA A 9 6.35 4.65 -19.24
CA ALA A 9 6.25 3.99 -20.55
C ALA A 9 7.59 3.36 -20.98
N LEU A 10 8.69 4.07 -20.78
CA LEU A 10 10.04 3.55 -21.05
C LEU A 10 10.41 2.37 -20.13
N ASP A 11 10.02 2.42 -18.88
CA ASP A 11 10.22 1.33 -17.92
C ASP A 11 9.51 0.05 -18.36
N TYR A 12 8.23 0.14 -18.76
CA TYR A 12 7.52 -1.02 -19.29
C TYR A 12 8.14 -1.56 -20.58
N LEU A 13 8.67 -0.69 -21.45
CA LEU A 13 9.44 -1.14 -22.61
C LEU A 13 10.70 -1.89 -22.19
N LEU A 14 11.47 -1.36 -21.22
CA LEU A 14 12.65 -2.03 -20.69
C LEU A 14 12.30 -3.41 -20.11
N LEU A 15 11.20 -3.51 -19.39
CA LEU A 15 10.72 -4.80 -18.85
C LEU A 15 10.31 -5.79 -19.94
N ALA A 16 9.67 -5.30 -21.01
CA ALA A 16 9.25 -6.14 -22.13
C ALA A 16 10.43 -6.76 -22.88
N VAL A 17 11.56 -6.03 -22.98
CA VAL A 17 12.76 -6.49 -23.70
C VAL A 17 13.84 -7.06 -22.76
N ALA A 18 13.62 -7.03 -21.45
CA ALA A 18 14.59 -7.47 -20.47
C ALA A 18 14.83 -8.98 -20.55
N ASN A 19 16.08 -9.36 -20.78
CA ASN A 19 16.53 -10.74 -20.88
C ASN A 19 17.47 -11.18 -19.73
N ASN A 20 17.74 -10.26 -18.80
CA ASN A 20 18.60 -10.51 -17.64
C ASN A 20 18.11 -9.72 -16.41
N ILE A 21 18.50 -10.21 -15.24
CA ILE A 21 18.07 -9.64 -13.95
C ILE A 21 18.55 -8.20 -13.73
N TRP A 22 19.70 -7.82 -14.30
CA TRP A 22 20.25 -6.48 -14.13
C TRP A 22 19.41 -5.42 -14.85
N LEU A 23 18.85 -5.77 -16.02
CA LEU A 23 17.94 -4.90 -16.76
C LEU A 23 16.62 -4.71 -15.99
N PHE A 24 16.11 -5.78 -15.37
CA PHE A 24 14.95 -5.68 -14.48
C PHE A 24 15.23 -4.77 -13.28
N LEU A 25 16.41 -4.91 -12.66
CA LEU A 25 16.81 -4.08 -11.53
C LEU A 25 16.93 -2.61 -11.96
N LEU A 26 17.56 -2.33 -13.10
CA LEU A 26 17.69 -0.97 -13.64
C LEU A 26 16.31 -0.35 -13.87
N ALA A 27 15.38 -1.07 -14.50
CA ALA A 27 14.00 -0.64 -14.70
C ALA A 27 13.35 -0.28 -13.34
N ARG A 28 13.45 -1.13 -12.33
CA ARG A 28 12.90 -0.88 -10.99
C ARG A 28 13.51 0.35 -10.30
N ILE A 29 14.82 0.60 -10.46
CA ILE A 29 15.48 1.81 -9.93
C ILE A 29 14.93 3.07 -10.61
N ILE A 30 14.81 3.06 -11.93
CA ILE A 30 14.28 4.19 -12.70
C ILE A 30 12.84 4.49 -12.29
N THR A 31 11.98 3.46 -12.20
CA THR A 31 10.60 3.63 -11.74
C THR A 31 10.54 4.16 -10.32
N GLY A 32 11.39 3.66 -9.41
CA GLY A 32 11.43 4.12 -8.03
C GLY A 32 11.73 5.62 -7.89
N VAL A 33 12.68 6.13 -8.67
CA VAL A 33 13.01 7.56 -8.69
C VAL A 33 11.87 8.42 -9.23
N THR A 34 11.01 7.88 -10.10
CA THR A 34 9.98 8.64 -10.82
C THR A 34 8.56 8.30 -10.37
N SER A 35 8.38 7.55 -9.30
CA SER A 35 7.09 7.02 -8.82
C SER A 35 6.10 8.06 -8.25
N ALA A 36 6.38 9.37 -8.36
CA ALA A 36 5.57 10.44 -7.81
C ALA A 36 4.24 10.73 -8.56
N THR A 37 3.85 9.89 -9.52
CA THR A 37 2.66 10.15 -10.36
C THR A 37 1.37 10.27 -9.53
N HIS A 38 1.16 9.39 -8.55
CA HIS A 38 -0.05 9.39 -7.73
C HIS A 38 -0.15 10.66 -6.86
N SER A 39 0.91 11.00 -6.13
CA SER A 39 0.93 12.20 -5.29
C SER A 39 0.79 13.49 -6.11
N THR A 40 1.42 13.54 -7.29
CA THR A 40 1.30 14.68 -8.22
C THR A 40 -0.12 14.78 -8.79
N ALA A 41 -0.78 13.66 -9.08
CA ALA A 41 -2.17 13.66 -9.55
C ALA A 41 -3.13 14.19 -8.47
N LEU A 42 -2.95 13.78 -7.21
CA LEU A 42 -3.72 14.30 -6.07
C LEU A 42 -3.49 15.81 -5.89
N ALA A 43 -2.25 16.27 -5.97
CA ALA A 43 -1.92 17.70 -5.88
C ALA A 43 -2.58 18.48 -7.02
N TYR A 44 -2.47 18.00 -8.27
CA TYR A 44 -3.11 18.62 -9.43
C TYR A 44 -4.64 18.76 -9.25
N ILE A 45 -5.31 17.70 -8.79
CA ILE A 45 -6.76 17.74 -8.51
C ILE A 45 -7.08 18.72 -7.37
N ALA A 46 -6.23 18.81 -6.35
CA ALA A 46 -6.41 19.78 -5.27
C ALA A 46 -6.32 21.21 -5.78
N ASP A 47 -5.40 21.49 -6.71
CA ASP A 47 -5.21 22.84 -7.27
C ASP A 47 -6.41 23.28 -8.13
N ILE A 48 -6.96 22.39 -8.96
CA ILE A 48 -8.05 22.72 -9.89
C ILE A 48 -9.45 22.55 -9.30
N THR A 49 -9.56 22.12 -8.02
CA THR A 49 -10.86 21.83 -7.40
C THR A 49 -11.12 22.73 -6.20
N PRO A 50 -12.27 23.42 -6.14
CA PRO A 50 -12.71 24.14 -4.95
C PRO A 50 -12.77 23.22 -3.72
N GLU A 51 -12.49 23.75 -2.53
CA GLU A 51 -12.35 22.97 -1.29
C GLU A 51 -13.55 22.02 -1.03
N GLY A 52 -14.77 22.48 -1.23
CA GLY A 52 -15.98 21.66 -1.02
C GLY A 52 -16.12 20.46 -1.96
N GLY A 53 -15.40 20.43 -3.09
CA GLY A 53 -15.45 19.35 -4.10
C GLY A 53 -14.29 18.38 -4.06
N ARG A 54 -13.22 18.68 -3.30
CA ARG A 54 -11.96 17.89 -3.29
C ARG A 54 -12.18 16.45 -2.85
N ALA A 55 -12.98 16.23 -1.79
CA ALA A 55 -13.23 14.89 -1.26
C ALA A 55 -13.86 13.96 -2.29
N ALA A 56 -14.85 14.43 -3.06
CA ALA A 56 -15.49 13.64 -4.10
C ALA A 56 -14.53 13.28 -5.25
N ARG A 57 -13.65 14.22 -5.65
CA ARG A 57 -12.66 13.98 -6.71
C ARG A 57 -11.53 13.07 -6.26
N PHE A 58 -11.09 13.17 -5.00
CA PHE A 58 -10.14 12.21 -4.43
C PHE A 58 -10.75 10.80 -4.35
N GLY A 59 -12.04 10.71 -3.99
CA GLY A 59 -12.79 9.45 -4.03
C GLY A 59 -12.82 8.82 -5.43
N LEU A 60 -12.96 9.64 -6.48
CA LEU A 60 -12.91 9.16 -7.88
C LEU A 60 -11.52 8.59 -8.23
N ILE A 61 -10.43 9.24 -7.82
CA ILE A 61 -9.07 8.69 -8.00
C ILE A 61 -8.95 7.34 -7.30
N GLY A 62 -9.43 7.23 -6.05
CA GLY A 62 -9.47 5.97 -5.32
C GLY A 62 -10.27 4.88 -6.04
N ALA A 63 -11.41 5.24 -6.63
CA ALA A 63 -12.21 4.32 -7.43
C ALA A 63 -11.46 3.85 -8.70
N CYS A 64 -10.75 4.74 -9.40
CA CYS A 64 -9.91 4.38 -10.53
C CYS A 64 -8.80 3.39 -10.14
N PHE A 65 -8.19 3.56 -8.95
CA PHE A 65 -7.24 2.58 -8.41
C PHE A 65 -7.90 1.23 -8.15
N GLY A 66 -9.09 1.22 -7.54
CA GLY A 66 -9.87 -0.01 -7.31
C GLY A 66 -10.17 -0.75 -8.61
N VAL A 67 -10.63 -0.03 -9.64
CA VAL A 67 -10.87 -0.60 -10.98
C VAL A 67 -9.59 -1.15 -11.58
N GLY A 68 -8.47 -0.41 -11.52
CA GLY A 68 -7.17 -0.88 -12.00
C GLY A 68 -6.67 -2.12 -11.26
N PHE A 69 -6.91 -2.20 -9.97
CA PHE A 69 -6.52 -3.34 -9.14
C PHE A 69 -7.32 -4.61 -9.48
N VAL A 70 -8.60 -4.46 -9.88
CA VAL A 70 -9.45 -5.57 -10.32
C VAL A 70 -9.13 -5.98 -11.76
N LEU A 71 -9.04 -5.01 -12.69
CA LEU A 71 -8.83 -5.30 -14.10
C LEU A 71 -7.38 -5.67 -14.43
N GLY A 72 -6.42 -5.14 -13.68
CA GLY A 72 -4.98 -5.34 -13.93
C GLY A 72 -4.60 -6.82 -14.01
N PRO A 73 -4.84 -7.62 -12.97
CA PRO A 73 -4.53 -9.05 -13.00
C PRO A 73 -5.28 -9.81 -14.10
N ALA A 74 -6.56 -9.52 -14.34
CA ALA A 74 -7.37 -10.20 -15.35
C ALA A 74 -6.86 -9.91 -16.76
N VAL A 75 -6.59 -8.64 -17.09
CA VAL A 75 -6.02 -8.25 -18.39
C VAL A 75 -4.59 -8.77 -18.52
N GLY A 76 -3.81 -8.70 -17.43
CA GLY A 76 -2.44 -9.20 -17.40
C GLY A 76 -2.37 -10.70 -17.73
N GLU A 77 -3.25 -11.51 -17.18
CA GLU A 77 -3.33 -12.94 -17.47
C GLU A 77 -3.74 -13.23 -18.93
N LEU A 78 -4.79 -12.53 -19.42
CA LEU A 78 -5.23 -12.69 -20.80
C LEU A 78 -4.09 -12.40 -21.78
N LEU A 79 -3.32 -11.35 -21.52
CA LEU A 79 -2.18 -10.98 -22.37
C LEU A 79 -0.99 -11.93 -22.19
N ALA A 80 -0.76 -12.44 -20.97
CA ALA A 80 0.31 -13.41 -20.71
C ALA A 80 0.11 -14.73 -21.45
N ASN A 81 -1.12 -15.11 -21.77
CA ASN A 81 -1.43 -16.24 -22.65
C ASN A 81 -0.94 -16.06 -24.09
N LEU A 82 -0.73 -14.82 -24.54
CA LEU A 82 -0.15 -14.51 -25.86
C LEU A 82 1.38 -14.59 -25.82
N SER A 83 1.99 -13.94 -24.83
CA SER A 83 3.42 -14.03 -24.49
C SER A 83 3.68 -13.44 -23.11
N LEU A 84 4.79 -13.83 -22.47
CA LEU A 84 5.22 -13.26 -21.19
C LEU A 84 5.49 -11.75 -21.26
N GLN A 85 5.81 -11.24 -22.45
CA GLN A 85 6.11 -9.83 -22.71
C GLN A 85 4.85 -9.01 -23.01
N ALA A 86 3.76 -9.64 -23.48
CA ALA A 86 2.55 -8.93 -23.92
C ALA A 86 1.94 -8.00 -22.87
N PRO A 87 1.85 -8.34 -21.58
CA PRO A 87 1.38 -7.42 -20.54
C PRO A 87 2.22 -6.14 -20.45
N PHE A 88 3.54 -6.26 -20.59
CA PHE A 88 4.44 -5.10 -20.52
C PHE A 88 4.30 -4.19 -21.74
N TYR A 89 4.14 -4.74 -22.94
CA TYR A 89 3.86 -3.94 -24.14
C TYR A 89 2.51 -3.22 -24.04
N ALA A 90 1.48 -3.86 -23.52
CA ALA A 90 0.19 -3.23 -23.30
C ALA A 90 0.27 -2.10 -22.25
N ALA A 91 1.00 -2.33 -21.15
CA ALA A 91 1.23 -1.31 -20.13
C ALA A 91 2.06 -0.12 -20.69
N MET A 92 3.07 -0.39 -21.52
CA MET A 92 3.84 0.63 -22.24
C MET A 92 2.93 1.48 -23.14
N ALA A 93 2.09 0.84 -23.95
CA ALA A 93 1.17 1.53 -24.86
C ALA A 93 0.17 2.40 -24.08
N LEU A 94 -0.38 1.89 -22.97
CA LEU A 94 -1.30 2.63 -22.11
C LEU A 94 -0.62 3.81 -21.42
N ALA A 95 0.59 3.63 -20.89
CA ALA A 95 1.38 4.71 -20.27
C ALA A 95 1.78 5.77 -21.31
N GLY A 96 2.16 5.36 -22.51
CA GLY A 96 2.45 6.25 -23.64
C GLY A 96 1.22 7.05 -24.10
N ALA A 97 0.08 6.40 -24.22
CA ALA A 97 -1.19 7.07 -24.52
C ALA A 97 -1.56 8.10 -23.44
N ASN A 98 -1.37 7.73 -22.17
CA ASN A 98 -1.60 8.62 -21.04
C ASN A 98 -0.63 9.83 -21.03
N PHE A 99 0.63 9.62 -21.41
CA PHE A 99 1.60 10.72 -21.59
C PHE A 99 1.14 11.68 -22.69
N VAL A 100 0.76 11.15 -23.86
CA VAL A 100 0.26 11.97 -25.00
C VAL A 100 -1.01 12.72 -24.59
N PHE A 101 -1.95 12.05 -23.97
CA PHE A 101 -3.17 12.68 -23.46
C PHE A 101 -2.84 13.80 -22.48
N GLY A 102 -1.98 13.53 -21.49
CA GLY A 102 -1.58 14.52 -20.50
C GLY A 102 -0.86 15.73 -21.10
N TYR A 103 -0.06 15.52 -22.14
CA TYR A 103 0.65 16.60 -22.83
C TYR A 103 -0.30 17.58 -23.54
N PHE A 104 -1.36 17.07 -24.19
CA PHE A 104 -2.30 17.91 -24.93
C PHE A 104 -3.47 18.43 -24.11
N VAL A 105 -3.88 17.74 -23.04
CA VAL A 105 -5.15 18.01 -22.34
C VAL A 105 -4.96 18.62 -20.96
N LEU A 106 -3.84 18.34 -20.27
CA LEU A 106 -3.62 18.82 -18.91
C LEU A 106 -2.83 20.13 -18.89
N PRO A 107 -3.47 21.29 -18.62
CA PRO A 107 -2.74 22.54 -18.41
C PRO A 107 -1.94 22.51 -17.11
N GLU A 108 -0.92 23.37 -17.01
CA GLU A 108 -0.18 23.55 -15.76
C GLU A 108 -1.09 24.19 -14.69
N SER A 109 -1.22 23.55 -13.52
CA SER A 109 -2.10 24.01 -12.44
C SER A 109 -1.43 25.04 -11.52
N LEU A 110 -0.07 24.99 -11.41
CA LEU A 110 0.66 25.84 -10.46
C LEU A 110 1.19 27.11 -11.13
N PRO A 111 0.73 28.31 -10.70
CA PRO A 111 1.23 29.58 -11.22
C PRO A 111 2.75 29.70 -11.06
N ALA A 112 3.41 30.34 -12.01
CA ALA A 112 4.88 30.47 -12.01
C ALA A 112 5.43 31.13 -10.74
N VAL A 113 4.66 32.04 -10.13
CA VAL A 113 5.03 32.77 -8.91
C VAL A 113 5.06 31.86 -7.67
N GLU A 114 4.28 30.78 -7.66
CA GLU A 114 4.18 29.84 -6.54
C GLU A 114 5.14 28.67 -6.66
N ARG A 115 5.86 28.57 -7.78
CA ARG A 115 6.82 27.47 -8.02
C ARG A 115 8.05 27.64 -7.12
N ARG A 116 8.34 26.60 -6.35
CA ARG A 116 9.55 26.55 -5.52
C ARG A 116 10.72 25.94 -6.28
N PRO A 117 11.97 26.39 -6.05
CA PRO A 117 13.14 25.75 -6.63
C PRO A 117 13.26 24.29 -6.15
N PHE A 118 13.76 23.42 -7.03
CA PHE A 118 13.98 22.03 -6.70
C PHE A 118 15.13 21.89 -5.70
N ASP A 119 14.86 21.21 -4.58
CA ASP A 119 15.81 21.02 -3.47
C ASP A 119 15.95 19.51 -3.16
N LEU A 120 17.07 18.93 -3.56
CA LEU A 120 17.39 17.51 -3.31
C LEU A 120 17.53 17.17 -1.83
N THR A 121 17.85 18.14 -0.97
CA THR A 121 18.03 17.90 0.47
C THR A 121 16.72 17.51 1.15
N ARG A 122 15.59 17.93 0.57
CA ARG A 122 14.24 17.58 1.04
C ARG A 122 13.75 16.21 0.59
N ALA A 123 14.43 15.60 -0.40
CA ALA A 123 14.09 14.28 -0.94
C ALA A 123 14.70 13.12 -0.15
N ASN A 124 15.24 13.36 1.05
CA ASN A 124 15.89 12.33 1.86
C ASN A 124 14.83 11.45 2.58
N PRO A 125 14.64 10.18 2.17
CA PRO A 125 13.68 9.27 2.82
C PRO A 125 14.04 8.95 4.28
N LEU A 126 15.32 9.07 4.65
CA LEU A 126 15.77 8.87 6.02
C LEU A 126 15.36 10.02 6.96
N SER A 127 14.90 11.15 6.41
CA SER A 127 14.37 12.26 7.21
C SER A 127 13.15 11.83 8.05
N ALA A 128 12.40 10.81 7.61
CA ALA A 128 11.29 10.25 8.37
C ALA A 128 11.74 9.58 9.69
N LEU A 129 12.91 8.94 9.71
CA LEU A 129 13.47 8.39 10.94
C LEU A 129 13.89 9.50 11.92
N ASN A 130 14.38 10.62 11.39
CA ASN A 130 14.67 11.81 12.22
C ASN A 130 13.38 12.46 12.75
N ALA A 131 12.26 12.39 12.02
CA ALA A 131 10.96 12.88 12.49
C ALA A 131 10.43 12.09 13.69
N LEU A 132 10.71 10.76 13.78
CA LEU A 132 10.45 9.97 14.97
C LEU A 132 11.12 10.55 16.23
N ALA A 133 12.30 11.14 16.07
CA ALA A 133 13.01 11.79 17.17
C ALA A 133 12.50 13.21 17.47
N ARG A 134 12.05 13.94 16.44
CA ARG A 134 11.65 15.37 16.54
C ARG A 134 10.20 15.58 16.97
N MET A 135 9.33 14.56 16.84
CA MET A 135 7.91 14.60 17.17
C MET A 135 7.59 13.65 18.35
N PRO A 136 7.98 13.98 19.60
CA PRO A 136 7.88 13.03 20.73
C PRO A 136 6.44 12.55 20.99
N GLY A 137 5.42 13.39 20.75
CA GLY A 137 4.00 13.02 20.87
C GLY A 137 3.53 12.00 19.85
N LEU A 138 4.16 11.95 18.66
CA LEU A 138 3.82 11.07 17.54
C LEU A 138 4.72 9.81 17.47
N ARG A 139 5.78 9.74 18.27
CA ARG A 139 6.76 8.66 18.19
C ARG A 139 6.11 7.27 18.27
N SER A 140 5.22 7.06 19.23
CA SER A 140 4.52 5.79 19.39
C SER A 140 3.57 5.47 18.22
N PRO A 141 2.66 6.35 17.78
CA PRO A 141 1.79 6.04 16.64
C PRO A 141 2.53 5.90 15.31
N LEU A 142 3.63 6.62 15.09
CA LEU A 142 4.46 6.44 13.90
C LEU A 142 5.17 5.07 13.90
N LEU A 143 5.64 4.62 15.06
CA LEU A 143 6.22 3.28 15.20
C LEU A 143 5.17 2.18 14.99
N VAL A 144 3.97 2.34 15.57
CA VAL A 144 2.82 1.45 15.33
C VAL A 144 2.48 1.40 13.84
N PHE A 145 2.43 2.56 13.18
CA PHE A 145 2.19 2.65 11.73
C PHE A 145 3.26 1.90 10.92
N LEU A 146 4.53 2.07 11.25
CA LEU A 146 5.63 1.37 10.56
C LEU A 146 5.52 -0.15 10.70
N ILE A 147 5.33 -0.65 11.93
CA ILE A 147 5.21 -2.09 12.19
C ILE A 147 3.99 -2.66 11.47
N MET A 148 2.85 -1.96 11.54
CA MET A 148 1.64 -2.32 10.81
C MET A 148 1.88 -2.34 9.29
N ALA A 149 2.54 -1.32 8.74
CA ALA A 149 2.85 -1.26 7.32
C ALA A 149 3.75 -2.42 6.86
N ILE A 150 4.77 -2.79 7.65
CA ILE A 150 5.62 -3.96 7.37
C ILE A 150 4.78 -5.24 7.38
N ALA A 151 3.92 -5.43 8.39
CA ALA A 151 3.06 -6.60 8.51
C ALA A 151 2.09 -6.72 7.33
N MET A 152 1.38 -5.64 6.99
CA MET A 152 0.34 -5.66 5.95
C MET A 152 0.89 -5.77 4.52
N ASN A 153 2.15 -5.38 4.28
CA ASN A 153 2.81 -5.62 2.99
C ASN A 153 3.04 -7.12 2.69
N VAL A 154 2.79 -8.04 3.64
CA VAL A 154 2.81 -9.50 3.38
C VAL A 154 1.88 -9.88 2.24
N TYR A 155 0.70 -9.26 2.15
CA TYR A 155 -0.26 -9.54 1.07
C TYR A 155 0.33 -9.22 -0.31
N ALA A 156 0.89 -8.04 -0.50
CA ALA A 156 1.48 -7.66 -1.77
C ALA A 156 2.72 -8.49 -2.13
N THR A 157 3.43 -9.00 -1.13
CA THR A 157 4.70 -9.70 -1.31
C THR A 157 4.53 -11.20 -1.59
N ILE A 158 3.66 -11.88 -0.83
CA ILE A 158 3.63 -13.35 -0.75
C ILE A 158 2.37 -13.93 -1.40
N TRP A 159 1.33 -13.16 -1.62
CA TRP A 159 0.00 -13.67 -1.98
C TRP A 159 -0.01 -14.67 -3.14
N ALA A 160 0.62 -14.33 -4.27
CA ALA A 160 0.68 -15.19 -5.43
C ALA A 160 1.47 -16.48 -5.14
N TYR A 161 2.65 -16.34 -4.51
CA TYR A 161 3.48 -17.49 -4.12
C TYR A 161 2.74 -18.42 -3.16
N TYR A 162 2.06 -17.86 -2.17
CA TYR A 162 1.27 -18.59 -1.20
C TYR A 162 0.13 -19.37 -1.87
N GLY A 163 -0.68 -18.71 -2.71
CA GLY A 163 -1.79 -19.35 -3.40
C GLY A 163 -1.36 -20.49 -4.31
N ILE A 164 -0.27 -20.29 -5.06
CA ILE A 164 0.29 -21.33 -5.95
C ILE A 164 0.88 -22.49 -5.15
N THR A 165 1.70 -22.19 -4.13
CA THR A 165 2.45 -23.23 -3.39
C THR A 165 1.56 -23.99 -2.42
N ALA A 166 0.64 -23.32 -1.72
CA ALA A 166 -0.21 -23.95 -0.71
C ALA A 166 -1.42 -24.67 -1.30
N PHE A 167 -2.01 -24.14 -2.38
CA PHE A 167 -3.30 -24.60 -2.90
C PHE A 167 -3.27 -25.01 -4.37
N GLY A 168 -2.14 -24.88 -5.08
CA GLY A 168 -2.04 -25.15 -6.51
C GLY A 168 -2.89 -24.20 -7.37
N TRP A 169 -3.12 -22.95 -6.91
CA TRP A 169 -3.92 -22.00 -7.66
C TRP A 169 -3.30 -21.68 -9.02
N SER A 170 -4.15 -21.59 -10.04
CA SER A 170 -3.76 -20.99 -11.32
C SER A 170 -3.59 -19.48 -11.19
N SER A 171 -2.91 -18.86 -12.15
CA SER A 171 -2.80 -17.39 -12.23
C SER A 171 -4.17 -16.73 -12.24
N GLY A 172 -5.18 -17.35 -12.92
CA GLY A 172 -6.56 -16.86 -12.91
C GLY A 172 -7.20 -16.89 -11.54
N THR A 173 -6.98 -17.94 -10.75
CA THR A 173 -7.48 -18.01 -9.37
C THR A 173 -6.82 -16.96 -8.49
N VAL A 174 -5.51 -16.73 -8.66
CA VAL A 174 -4.80 -15.63 -7.98
C VAL A 174 -5.41 -14.29 -8.38
N GLY A 175 -5.60 -14.05 -9.68
CA GLY A 175 -6.23 -12.82 -10.19
C GLY A 175 -7.65 -12.61 -9.64
N LEU A 176 -8.47 -13.66 -9.62
CA LEU A 176 -9.82 -13.64 -9.04
C LEU A 176 -9.79 -13.27 -7.55
N SER A 177 -8.86 -13.88 -6.79
CA SER A 177 -8.71 -13.60 -5.36
C SER A 177 -8.36 -12.13 -5.09
N LEU A 178 -7.48 -11.54 -5.89
CA LEU A 178 -7.13 -10.12 -5.82
C LEU A 178 -8.31 -9.22 -6.20
N ALA A 179 -9.11 -9.61 -7.20
CA ALA A 179 -10.33 -8.88 -7.58
C ALA A 179 -11.35 -8.90 -6.44
N ILE A 180 -11.60 -10.06 -5.81
CA ILE A 180 -12.49 -10.19 -4.64
C ILE A 180 -12.00 -9.28 -3.51
N TYR A 181 -10.70 -9.28 -3.20
CA TYR A 181 -10.12 -8.40 -2.19
C TYR A 181 -10.32 -6.93 -2.54
N GLY A 182 -10.00 -6.51 -3.77
CA GLY A 182 -10.12 -5.12 -4.21
C GLY A 182 -11.54 -4.58 -4.09
N VAL A 183 -12.54 -5.35 -4.55
CA VAL A 183 -13.97 -5.00 -4.43
C VAL A 183 -14.37 -4.92 -2.95
N SER A 184 -14.01 -5.91 -2.16
CA SER A 184 -14.35 -5.96 -0.73
C SER A 184 -13.70 -4.82 0.05
N PHE A 185 -12.45 -4.48 -0.27
CA PHE A 185 -11.74 -3.34 0.31
C PHE A 185 -12.42 -2.01 -0.04
N ALA A 186 -12.79 -1.81 -1.31
CA ALA A 186 -13.50 -0.60 -1.73
C ALA A 186 -14.84 -0.45 -1.02
N ILE A 187 -15.62 -1.53 -0.89
CA ILE A 187 -16.88 -1.56 -0.13
C ILE A 187 -16.61 -1.25 1.34
N GLY A 188 -15.61 -1.90 1.95
CA GLY A 188 -15.22 -1.66 3.34
C GLY A 188 -14.84 -0.20 3.60
N GLN A 189 -14.01 0.39 2.73
CA GLN A 189 -13.62 1.80 2.85
C GLN A 189 -14.83 2.75 2.72
N ALA A 190 -15.72 2.50 1.77
CA ALA A 190 -16.87 3.37 1.54
C ALA A 190 -17.94 3.27 2.63
N LEU A 191 -18.21 2.06 3.13
CA LEU A 191 -19.36 1.80 4.00
C LEU A 191 -19.00 1.61 5.48
N LEU A 192 -17.79 1.22 5.84
CA LEU A 192 -17.45 0.85 7.21
C LEU A 192 -16.61 1.90 7.94
N VAL A 193 -15.75 2.65 7.26
CA VAL A 193 -14.85 3.60 7.93
C VAL A 193 -15.63 4.66 8.71
N ALA A 194 -16.59 5.34 8.07
CA ALA A 194 -17.35 6.40 8.73
C ALA A 194 -18.25 5.89 9.88
N PRO A 195 -19.01 4.79 9.74
CA PRO A 195 -19.75 4.21 10.87
C PRO A 195 -18.85 3.72 12.00
N ALA A 196 -17.73 3.06 11.68
CA ALA A 196 -16.79 2.60 12.70
C ALA A 196 -16.25 3.76 13.55
N LEU A 197 -15.82 4.85 12.90
CA LEU A 197 -15.34 6.04 13.59
C LEU A 197 -16.42 6.73 14.42
N ARG A 198 -17.68 6.75 13.94
CA ARG A 198 -18.81 7.36 14.66
C ARG A 198 -19.24 6.55 15.87
N ILE A 199 -19.31 5.21 15.75
CA ILE A 199 -19.88 4.33 16.79
C ILE A 199 -18.83 3.95 17.82
N LEU A 200 -17.63 3.59 17.37
CA LEU A 200 -16.55 3.09 18.23
C LEU A 200 -15.61 4.21 18.69
N GLY A 201 -15.53 5.31 17.94
CA GLY A 201 -14.49 6.32 18.07
C GLY A 201 -13.16 5.84 17.47
N GLU A 202 -12.21 6.77 17.32
CA GLU A 202 -10.95 6.49 16.62
C GLU A 202 -10.09 5.44 17.34
N ASP A 203 -9.89 5.60 18.66
CA ASP A 203 -9.04 4.70 19.43
C ASP A 203 -9.53 3.24 19.40
N ARG A 204 -10.85 3.03 19.59
CA ARG A 204 -11.42 1.68 19.53
C ARG A 204 -11.39 1.10 18.13
N THR A 205 -11.61 1.91 17.10
CA THR A 205 -11.53 1.47 15.70
C THR A 205 -10.12 0.97 15.38
N VAL A 206 -9.08 1.65 15.86
CA VAL A 206 -7.70 1.23 15.65
C VAL A 206 -7.42 -0.12 16.29
N TRP A 207 -7.58 -0.28 17.61
CA TRP A 207 -7.17 -1.52 18.26
C TRP A 207 -8.07 -2.72 17.95
N LEU A 208 -9.40 -2.51 17.77
CA LEU A 208 -10.32 -3.57 17.34
C LEU A 208 -10.03 -4.02 15.90
N GLY A 209 -9.77 -3.06 14.99
CA GLY A 209 -9.39 -3.38 13.63
C GLY A 209 -8.06 -4.14 13.56
N MET A 210 -7.06 -3.76 14.35
CA MET A 210 -5.79 -4.51 14.45
C MET A 210 -5.99 -5.93 14.99
N ILE A 211 -6.87 -6.13 15.98
CA ILE A 211 -7.19 -7.49 16.49
C ILE A 211 -7.84 -8.30 15.36
N PHE A 212 -8.74 -7.70 14.62
CA PHE A 212 -9.37 -8.33 13.47
C PHE A 212 -8.35 -8.73 12.40
N ASP A 213 -7.38 -7.86 12.10
CA ASP A 213 -6.26 -8.16 11.20
C ASP A 213 -5.43 -9.33 11.74
N ILE A 214 -5.11 -9.36 13.04
CA ILE A 214 -4.38 -10.49 13.67
C ILE A 214 -5.12 -11.81 13.45
N VAL A 215 -6.42 -11.84 13.72
CA VAL A 215 -7.24 -13.05 13.53
C VAL A 215 -7.21 -13.48 12.06
N SER A 216 -7.38 -12.54 11.14
CA SER A 216 -7.36 -12.80 9.70
C SER A 216 -5.98 -13.36 9.25
N LEU A 217 -4.90 -12.76 9.72
CA LEU A 217 -3.53 -13.19 9.41
C LEU A 217 -3.23 -14.59 9.99
N VAL A 218 -3.67 -14.87 11.21
CA VAL A 218 -3.52 -16.20 11.81
C VAL A 218 -4.32 -17.24 11.02
N LEU A 219 -5.55 -16.95 10.64
CA LEU A 219 -6.37 -17.84 9.82
C LEU A 219 -5.70 -18.13 8.47
N LEU A 220 -5.20 -17.08 7.77
CA LEU A 220 -4.43 -17.26 6.53
C LEU A 220 -3.16 -18.08 6.75
N GLY A 221 -2.54 -17.95 7.92
CA GLY A 221 -1.33 -18.69 8.27
C GLY A 221 -1.53 -20.20 8.45
N VAL A 222 -2.74 -20.63 8.86
CA VAL A 222 -3.03 -22.02 9.25
C VAL A 222 -4.01 -22.73 8.32
N LEU A 223 -4.77 -22.00 7.50
CA LEU A 223 -5.74 -22.61 6.59
C LEU A 223 -5.04 -23.44 5.49
N THR A 224 -5.54 -24.65 5.29
CA THR A 224 -5.05 -25.60 4.26
C THR A 224 -5.99 -25.74 3.06
N SER A 225 -7.16 -25.11 3.10
CA SER A 225 -8.14 -25.13 2.02
C SER A 225 -8.15 -23.81 1.25
N GLY A 226 -7.84 -23.85 -0.04
CA GLY A 226 -7.88 -22.68 -0.92
C GLY A 226 -9.27 -22.06 -1.03
N LEU A 227 -10.34 -22.88 -0.97
CA LEU A 227 -11.72 -22.38 -0.95
C LEU A 227 -12.02 -21.61 0.34
N ALA A 228 -11.57 -22.12 1.49
CA ALA A 228 -11.74 -21.42 2.77
C ALA A 228 -11.02 -20.08 2.77
N VAL A 229 -9.84 -19.99 2.15
CA VAL A 229 -9.10 -18.73 1.96
C VAL A 229 -9.88 -17.78 1.06
N LEU A 230 -10.44 -18.23 -0.07
CA LEU A 230 -11.26 -17.37 -0.94
C LEU A 230 -12.48 -16.79 -0.20
N ILE A 231 -13.13 -17.58 0.66
CA ILE A 231 -14.24 -17.13 1.49
C ILE A 231 -13.78 -16.13 2.56
N LEU A 232 -12.57 -16.29 3.09
CA LEU A 232 -12.00 -15.39 4.10
C LEU A 232 -11.61 -14.02 3.53
N ILE A 233 -11.22 -13.92 2.26
CA ILE A 233 -10.72 -12.68 1.65
C ILE A 233 -11.62 -11.45 1.87
N PRO A 234 -12.95 -11.50 1.63
CA PRO A 234 -13.81 -10.35 1.88
C PRO A 234 -13.75 -9.85 3.32
N PHE A 235 -13.58 -10.76 4.27
CA PHE A 235 -13.46 -10.40 5.68
C PHE A 235 -12.12 -9.72 5.98
N THR A 236 -11.01 -10.18 5.39
CA THR A 236 -9.70 -9.53 5.60
C THR A 236 -9.70 -8.06 5.18
N ALA A 237 -10.51 -7.69 4.19
CA ALA A 237 -10.64 -6.30 3.74
C ALA A 237 -11.27 -5.36 4.79
N LEU A 238 -11.98 -5.91 5.80
CA LEU A 238 -12.60 -5.12 6.88
C LEU A 238 -11.55 -4.46 7.79
N GLY A 239 -10.37 -5.04 7.91
CA GLY A 239 -9.24 -4.43 8.65
C GLY A 239 -8.74 -3.11 8.07
N GLY A 240 -9.08 -2.81 6.82
CA GLY A 240 -8.72 -1.55 6.15
C GLY A 240 -9.16 -0.27 6.86
N VAL A 241 -10.03 -0.35 7.87
CA VAL A 241 -10.46 0.80 8.70
C VAL A 241 -9.36 1.33 9.63
N VAL A 242 -8.33 0.53 9.92
CA VAL A 242 -7.25 0.88 10.87
C VAL A 242 -6.43 2.07 10.39
N THR A 243 -5.99 2.03 9.13
CA THR A 243 -5.12 3.07 8.56
C THR A 243 -5.73 4.47 8.63
N PRO A 244 -6.96 4.73 8.13
CA PRO A 244 -7.55 6.06 8.21
C PRO A 244 -7.82 6.50 9.65
N ALA A 245 -8.18 5.57 10.56
CA ALA A 245 -8.38 5.89 11.97
C ALA A 245 -7.06 6.32 12.65
N LEU A 246 -5.97 5.58 12.42
CA LEU A 246 -4.65 5.91 12.96
C LEU A 246 -4.11 7.23 12.40
N GLN A 247 -4.32 7.48 11.10
CA GLN A 247 -3.94 8.75 10.46
C GLN A 247 -4.74 9.94 11.02
N ALA A 248 -6.04 9.77 11.29
CA ALA A 248 -6.87 10.80 11.91
C ALA A 248 -6.35 11.17 13.30
N ILE A 249 -5.97 10.18 14.12
CA ILE A 249 -5.36 10.40 15.44
C ILE A 249 -4.05 11.19 15.31
N MET A 250 -3.17 10.80 14.38
CA MET A 250 -1.88 11.50 14.18
C MET A 250 -2.07 12.93 13.66
N SER A 251 -3.02 13.12 12.76
CA SER A 251 -3.33 14.43 12.19
C SER A 251 -3.80 15.46 13.24
N ARG A 252 -4.51 15.02 14.27
CA ARG A 252 -4.94 15.90 15.38
C ARG A 252 -3.82 16.30 16.32
N GLU A 253 -2.71 15.57 16.34
CA GLU A 253 -1.58 15.86 17.22
C GLU A 253 -0.58 16.85 16.61
N VAL A 254 -0.77 17.23 15.36
CA VAL A 254 0.08 18.22 14.66
C VAL A 254 -0.69 19.46 14.30
N ASN A 255 0.01 20.58 14.31
CA ASN A 255 -0.55 21.87 13.89
C ASN A 255 -0.86 21.85 12.37
N ALA A 256 -1.75 22.74 11.93
CA ALA A 256 -2.16 22.85 10.53
C ALA A 256 -0.96 23.02 9.56
N ASN A 257 0.06 23.76 9.95
CA ASN A 257 1.28 24.00 9.17
C ASN A 257 2.23 22.78 9.11
N ALA A 258 2.06 21.79 10.00
CA ALA A 258 2.89 20.56 10.05
C ALA A 258 2.21 19.35 9.41
N GLN A 259 0.98 19.47 8.88
CA GLN A 259 0.26 18.36 8.24
C GLN A 259 1.02 17.80 7.03
N GLY A 260 1.62 18.67 6.21
CA GLY A 260 2.45 18.24 5.07
C GLY A 260 3.68 17.43 5.51
N GLU A 261 4.31 17.83 6.62
CA GLU A 261 5.45 17.10 7.19
C GLU A 261 5.02 15.72 7.68
N LEU A 262 3.88 15.62 8.39
CA LEU A 262 3.31 14.34 8.81
C LEU A 262 3.06 13.40 7.63
N GLN A 263 2.43 13.89 6.56
CA GLN A 263 2.17 13.07 5.37
C GLN A 263 3.47 12.61 4.69
N GLY A 264 4.48 13.47 4.64
CA GLY A 264 5.81 13.11 4.16
C GLY A 264 6.47 12.01 4.99
N VAL A 265 6.35 12.08 6.33
CA VAL A 265 6.84 11.04 7.24
C VAL A 265 6.11 9.72 7.03
N LEU A 266 4.78 9.73 6.93
CA LEU A 266 3.98 8.52 6.70
C LEU A 266 4.32 7.86 5.35
N ALA A 267 4.49 8.66 4.29
CA ALA A 267 4.91 8.15 2.98
C ALA A 267 6.30 7.50 3.04
N SER A 268 7.24 8.10 3.76
CA SER A 268 8.59 7.56 3.91
C SER A 268 8.62 6.29 4.76
N LEU A 269 7.83 6.21 5.84
CA LEU A 269 7.69 5.00 6.65
C LEU A 269 7.06 3.85 5.83
N ASN A 270 6.06 4.17 5.00
CA ASN A 270 5.49 3.19 4.08
C ASN A 270 6.50 2.71 3.03
N ALA A 271 7.34 3.60 2.48
CA ALA A 271 8.41 3.22 1.57
C ALA A 271 9.44 2.29 2.23
N ILE A 272 9.83 2.56 3.48
CA ILE A 272 10.69 1.67 4.29
C ILE A 272 10.03 0.30 4.47
N ALA A 273 8.73 0.27 4.79
CA ALA A 273 7.99 -0.99 4.93
C ALA A 273 7.95 -1.78 3.62
N MET A 274 7.77 -1.11 2.47
CA MET A 274 7.78 -1.74 1.14
C MET A 274 9.16 -2.30 0.74
N ILE A 275 10.25 -1.80 1.34
CA ILE A 275 11.59 -2.35 1.14
C ILE A 275 11.85 -3.54 2.08
N LEU A 276 11.53 -3.38 3.37
CA LEU A 276 11.85 -4.38 4.39
C LEU A 276 10.94 -5.61 4.31
N SER A 277 9.64 -5.41 4.06
CA SER A 277 8.67 -6.50 4.06
C SER A 277 9.00 -7.59 3.04
N PRO A 278 9.29 -7.30 1.75
CA PRO A 278 9.67 -8.35 0.80
C PRO A 278 10.90 -9.14 1.25
N LEU A 279 11.93 -8.47 1.77
CA LEU A 279 13.16 -9.15 2.21
C LEU A 279 12.87 -10.16 3.32
N VAL A 280 12.09 -9.76 4.32
CA VAL A 280 11.77 -10.60 5.46
C VAL A 280 10.75 -11.68 5.09
N MET A 281 9.66 -11.30 4.43
CA MET A 281 8.54 -12.20 4.16
C MET A 281 8.90 -13.28 3.12
N THR A 282 9.68 -12.94 2.08
CA THR A 282 10.14 -13.94 1.11
C THR A 282 11.17 -14.89 1.72
N TRP A 283 12.07 -14.38 2.60
CA TRP A 283 13.00 -15.23 3.31
C TRP A 283 12.26 -16.25 4.22
N VAL A 284 11.26 -15.79 4.99
CA VAL A 284 10.44 -16.68 5.82
C VAL A 284 9.70 -17.69 4.94
N PHE A 285 9.08 -17.22 3.84
CA PHE A 285 8.39 -18.12 2.91
C PHE A 285 9.32 -19.20 2.37
N ALA A 286 10.48 -18.83 1.85
CA ALA A 286 11.46 -19.79 1.32
C ALA A 286 11.92 -20.77 2.40
N ARG A 287 12.17 -20.29 3.63
CA ARG A 287 12.61 -21.13 4.75
C ARG A 287 11.63 -22.25 5.09
N PHE A 288 10.34 -21.98 4.96
CA PHE A 288 9.27 -22.93 5.30
C PHE A 288 8.65 -23.66 4.09
N THR A 289 9.15 -23.45 2.86
CA THR A 289 8.60 -24.10 1.66
C THR A 289 9.63 -24.85 0.82
N THR A 290 10.93 -24.52 0.95
CA THR A 290 11.97 -25.11 0.06
C THR A 290 12.74 -26.28 0.68
N ASN A 291 12.69 -26.46 1.99
CA ASN A 291 13.51 -27.47 2.66
C ASN A 291 12.64 -28.70 3.03
N PRO A 292 12.87 -29.88 2.38
CA PRO A 292 12.03 -31.06 2.60
C PRO A 292 12.15 -31.66 4.01
N ASP A 293 13.25 -31.38 4.74
CA ASP A 293 13.49 -31.89 6.10
C ASP A 293 12.82 -31.03 7.20
N GLN A 294 12.07 -30.00 6.82
CA GLN A 294 11.45 -29.07 7.74
C GLN A 294 9.92 -29.06 7.60
N ILE A 295 9.28 -28.39 8.59
CA ILE A 295 7.83 -28.21 8.57
C ILE A 295 7.45 -27.38 7.33
N PHE A 296 6.66 -27.99 6.44
CA PHE A 296 6.09 -27.29 5.29
C PHE A 296 4.94 -26.39 5.75
N LEU A 297 5.16 -25.07 5.76
CA LEU A 297 4.18 -24.09 6.23
C LEU A 297 4.19 -22.83 5.34
N PRO A 298 3.55 -22.89 4.17
CA PRO A 298 3.49 -21.73 3.26
C PRO A 298 2.86 -20.47 3.87
N GLY A 299 2.04 -20.64 4.91
CA GLY A 299 1.42 -19.56 5.66
C GLY A 299 2.32 -18.87 6.71
N ALA A 300 3.55 -19.34 6.93
CA ALA A 300 4.47 -18.79 7.94
C ALA A 300 4.67 -17.25 7.87
N PRO A 301 4.76 -16.60 6.68
CA PRO A 301 4.85 -15.15 6.61
C PRO A 301 3.63 -14.43 7.18
N PHE A 302 2.41 -15.00 7.04
CA PHE A 302 1.20 -14.44 7.63
C PHE A 302 1.22 -14.55 9.16
N LEU A 303 1.77 -15.64 9.71
CA LEU A 303 1.95 -15.78 11.16
C LEU A 303 2.97 -14.78 11.70
N LEU A 304 4.06 -14.53 10.97
CA LEU A 304 5.01 -13.46 11.32
C LEU A 304 4.33 -12.08 11.27
N ALA A 305 3.53 -11.81 10.24
CA ALA A 305 2.77 -10.57 10.14
C ALA A 305 1.78 -10.42 11.32
N ALA A 306 1.11 -11.51 11.75
CA ALA A 306 0.25 -11.52 12.92
C ALA A 306 1.03 -11.21 14.22
N ALA A 307 2.24 -11.75 14.36
CA ALA A 307 3.12 -11.45 15.49
C ALA A 307 3.54 -9.97 15.51
N LEU A 308 3.94 -9.41 14.35
CA LEU A 308 4.24 -7.99 14.22
C LEU A 308 3.04 -7.10 14.56
N MET A 309 1.85 -7.46 14.05
CA MET A 309 0.61 -6.75 14.36
C MET A 309 0.28 -6.83 15.86
N THR A 310 0.53 -7.95 16.52
CA THR A 310 0.37 -8.11 17.98
C THR A 310 1.29 -7.14 18.72
N VAL A 311 2.55 -7.01 18.31
CA VAL A 311 3.46 -6.01 18.87
C VAL A 311 2.92 -4.58 18.68
N ALA A 312 2.39 -4.29 17.50
CA ALA A 312 1.78 -2.98 17.19
C ALA A 312 0.60 -2.68 18.15
N VAL A 313 -0.29 -3.65 18.38
CA VAL A 313 -1.42 -3.51 19.33
C VAL A 313 -0.93 -3.26 20.75
N ILE A 314 0.05 -4.02 21.23
CA ILE A 314 0.61 -3.85 22.58
C ILE A 314 1.18 -2.43 22.74
N LEU A 315 1.97 -1.96 21.78
CA LEU A 315 2.54 -0.61 21.80
C LEU A 315 1.45 0.46 21.77
N TYR A 316 0.40 0.26 20.97
CA TYR A 316 -0.73 1.17 20.89
C TYR A 316 -1.49 1.29 22.21
N LEU A 317 -1.83 0.15 22.83
CA LEU A 317 -2.55 0.11 24.09
C LEU A 317 -1.71 0.64 25.28
N ALA A 318 -0.40 0.41 25.29
CA ALA A 318 0.50 0.98 26.30
C ALA A 318 0.49 2.52 26.26
N ARG A 319 0.46 3.11 25.03
CA ARG A 319 0.31 4.55 24.86
C ARG A 319 -1.03 5.08 25.37
N SER A 320 -2.13 4.42 25.03
CA SER A 320 -3.48 4.84 25.43
C SER A 320 -3.61 4.95 26.94
N LYS A 321 -3.07 3.97 27.69
CA LYS A 321 -3.04 4.01 29.15
C LYS A 321 -2.21 5.18 29.71
N SER A 322 -1.06 5.49 29.10
CA SER A 322 -0.21 6.63 29.51
C SER A 322 -0.89 7.99 29.30
N ARG A 323 -1.78 8.10 28.32
CA ARG A 323 -2.55 9.33 28.07
C ARG A 323 -3.68 9.54 29.08
N SER A 324 -4.42 8.49 29.42
CA SER A 324 -5.50 8.55 30.42
C SER A 324 -4.98 8.79 31.84
N ALA A 325 -3.71 8.56 32.10
CA ALA A 325 -3.06 8.77 33.40
C ALA A 325 -2.44 10.17 33.59
N ARG A 326 -2.42 11.03 32.56
CA ARG A 326 -1.98 12.43 32.70
C ARG A 326 -3.18 13.28 33.12
N PRO A 327 -3.18 13.87 34.33
CA PRO A 327 -4.20 14.86 34.71
C PRO A 327 -4.14 16.07 33.77
N ALA A 328 -5.33 16.64 33.47
CA ALA A 328 -5.54 17.78 32.62
C ALA A 328 -4.87 19.04 33.16
#